data_6622abc197bed8f650c237c77db7caf0
#
_entry.id   6622abc197bed8f650c237c77db7caf0
#
_cell.length_a   1.000
_cell.length_b   1.000
_cell.length_c   1.000
_cell.angle_alpha   90.00
_cell.angle_beta   90.00
_cell.angle_gamma   90.00
#
_symmetry.space_group_name_H-M   'P 1'
#
loop_
_entity.id
_entity.type
_entity.pdbx_description
1 polymer ?
#
loop_
_entity_poly.entity_id
_entity_poly.type
_entity_poly.pdbx_seq_one_letter_code
_entity_poly.pdbx_strand_id
1 'polypeptide(L)'
;MMMQFGQEIVSVIFLDISERLAFMFGDPVARESIKAQDETWAQAGVDFTGESYGRLTLSAPRELCLEIAANILGTDPEELEDGLLAEDALRELLNVVTGHVVPGLQGEDEAFELSVPGYHEMETADVAALLQDPNTICYELDDSPVLLTLQLDT
;
A
#
# COMPACT_ATOMS: atom_id res chain seq x y z
N MET A 1 19.73 7.51 5.59
CA MET A 1 20.29 6.47 4.70
C MET A 1 19.49 5.18 4.73
N MET A 2 19.16 4.64 5.93
CA MET A 2 18.28 3.46 6.07
C MET A 2 16.88 3.69 5.48
N MET A 3 16.28 4.86 5.71
CA MET A 3 14.96 5.18 5.17
C MET A 3 14.96 5.24 3.64
N GLN A 4 15.98 5.85 3.03
CA GLN A 4 16.08 5.92 1.58
C GLN A 4 16.21 4.52 0.97
N PHE A 5 17.05 3.68 1.57
CA PHE A 5 17.21 2.28 1.14
C PHE A 5 15.89 1.51 1.27
N GLY A 6 15.20 1.68 2.41
CA GLY A 6 13.92 1.06 2.62
C GLY A 6 12.86 1.51 1.62
N GLN A 7 12.82 2.80 1.30
CA GLN A 7 11.88 3.33 0.31
C GLN A 7 12.15 2.80 -1.08
N GLU A 8 13.41 2.61 -1.46
CA GLU A 8 13.75 2.02 -2.77
C GLU A 8 13.29 0.57 -2.84
N ILE A 9 13.51 -0.21 -1.79
CA ILE A 9 13.05 -1.60 -1.73
C ILE A 9 11.53 -1.66 -1.82
N VAL A 10 10.84 -0.85 -1.04
CA VAL A 10 9.38 -0.81 -1.05
C VAL A 10 8.86 -0.47 -2.45
N SER A 11 9.44 0.52 -3.12
CA SER A 11 8.99 0.95 -4.45
C SER A 11 9.12 -0.16 -5.47
N VAL A 12 10.28 -0.82 -5.53
CA VAL A 12 10.50 -1.90 -6.49
C VAL A 12 9.51 -3.03 -6.25
N ILE A 13 9.34 -3.43 -4.99
CA ILE A 13 8.47 -4.55 -4.64
C ILE A 13 7.00 -4.19 -4.84
N PHE A 14 6.59 -3.00 -4.40
CA PHE A 14 5.19 -2.58 -4.53
C PHE A 14 4.76 -2.54 -5.99
N LEU A 15 5.57 -1.95 -6.86
CA LEU A 15 5.22 -1.84 -8.28
C LEU A 15 5.21 -3.20 -8.95
N ASP A 16 6.15 -4.09 -8.60
CA ASP A 16 6.20 -5.45 -9.15
C ASP A 16 5.00 -6.29 -8.72
N ILE A 17 4.66 -6.25 -7.43
CA ILE A 17 3.52 -7.01 -6.90
C ILE A 17 2.19 -6.46 -7.44
N SER A 18 2.07 -5.13 -7.55
CA SER A 18 0.87 -4.52 -8.13
C SER A 18 0.63 -4.99 -9.56
N GLU A 19 1.69 -5.11 -10.35
CA GLU A 19 1.60 -5.63 -11.71
C GLU A 19 1.20 -7.11 -11.73
N ARG A 20 1.85 -7.92 -10.92
CA ARG A 20 1.64 -9.37 -10.92
C ARG A 20 0.31 -9.80 -10.29
N LEU A 21 -0.08 -9.19 -9.19
CA LEU A 21 -1.26 -9.58 -8.43
C LEU A 21 -2.52 -8.85 -8.88
N ALA A 22 -2.42 -7.55 -9.10
CA ALA A 22 -3.55 -6.70 -9.40
C ALA A 22 -3.62 -6.24 -10.86
N PHE A 23 -2.65 -6.63 -11.68
CA PHE A 23 -2.57 -6.25 -13.10
C PHE A 23 -2.61 -4.73 -13.29
N MET A 24 -1.97 -4.00 -12.39
CA MET A 24 -1.90 -2.55 -12.43
C MET A 24 -0.48 -2.08 -12.63
N PHE A 25 -0.33 -1.05 -13.45
CA PHE A 25 0.96 -0.48 -13.80
C PHE A 25 1.05 0.94 -13.30
N GLY A 26 2.21 1.31 -12.80
CA GLY A 26 2.37 2.65 -12.27
C GLY A 26 3.81 3.05 -12.07
N ASP A 27 3.96 4.26 -11.60
CA ASP A 27 5.26 4.89 -11.35
C ASP A 27 5.22 5.70 -10.06
N PRO A 28 6.38 5.92 -9.43
CA PRO A 28 6.47 6.91 -8.37
C PRO A 28 6.18 8.29 -8.95
N VAL A 29 5.51 9.13 -8.18
CA VAL A 29 5.21 10.50 -8.58
C VAL A 29 5.57 11.46 -7.47
N ALA A 30 5.70 12.75 -7.81
CA ALA A 30 5.96 13.79 -6.82
C ALA A 30 4.72 13.95 -5.94
N ARG A 31 4.94 14.17 -4.63
CA ARG A 31 3.81 14.33 -3.72
C ARG A 31 2.93 15.54 -4.04
N GLU A 32 3.50 16.55 -4.68
CA GLU A 32 2.75 17.73 -5.13
C GLU A 32 1.75 17.41 -6.24
N SER A 33 1.92 16.29 -6.93
CA SER A 33 1.00 15.87 -7.98
C SER A 33 -0.23 15.16 -7.42
N ILE A 34 -0.20 14.74 -6.17
CA ILE A 34 -1.31 14.05 -5.53
C ILE A 34 -2.35 15.07 -5.09
N LYS A 35 -3.57 14.89 -5.54
CA LYS A 35 -4.69 15.72 -5.14
C LYS A 35 -5.67 14.87 -4.33
N ALA A 36 -5.81 15.21 -3.06
CA ALA A 36 -6.84 14.61 -2.22
C ALA A 36 -8.17 15.30 -2.55
N GLN A 37 -8.89 14.73 -3.50
CA GLN A 37 -10.19 15.24 -3.88
C GLN A 37 -11.25 14.77 -2.89
N ASP A 38 -12.47 15.27 -3.03
CA ASP A 38 -13.59 14.90 -2.17
C ASP A 38 -14.05 13.47 -2.45
N GLU A 39 -13.15 12.53 -2.28
CA GLU A 39 -13.46 11.11 -2.44
C GLU A 39 -13.04 10.35 -1.18
N THR A 40 -13.69 9.23 -0.94
CA THR A 40 -13.37 8.38 0.19
C THR A 40 -12.10 7.61 -0.11
N TRP A 41 -11.16 7.66 0.80
CA TRP A 41 -9.94 6.86 0.76
C TRP A 41 -10.01 5.76 1.79
N ALA A 42 -9.26 4.72 1.57
CA ALA A 42 -9.12 3.59 2.49
C ALA A 42 -7.65 3.37 2.79
N GLN A 43 -7.37 2.87 3.99
CA GLN A 43 -6.02 2.54 4.40
C GLN A 43 -5.99 1.15 5.02
N ALA A 44 -5.05 0.34 4.56
CA ALA A 44 -4.69 -0.90 5.23
C ALA A 44 -3.33 -0.72 5.89
N GLY A 45 -3.11 -1.39 7.02
CA GLY A 45 -1.85 -1.30 7.74
C GLY A 45 -1.46 -2.65 8.32
N VAL A 46 -0.17 -2.93 8.35
CA VAL A 46 0.37 -4.15 8.91
C VAL A 46 1.66 -3.84 9.67
N ASP A 47 1.79 -4.44 10.84
CA ASP A 47 3.02 -4.36 11.63
C ASP A 47 3.90 -5.56 11.32
N PHE A 48 5.19 -5.36 11.24
CA PHE A 48 6.14 -6.45 11.08
C PHE A 48 7.15 -6.42 12.22
N THR A 49 7.53 -7.62 12.67
CA THR A 49 8.44 -7.82 13.80
C THR A 49 9.47 -8.87 13.43
N GLY A 50 10.72 -8.50 13.48
CA GLY A 50 11.85 -9.37 13.18
C GLY A 50 13.12 -8.65 13.57
N GLU A 51 14.21 -8.89 12.86
CA GLU A 51 15.43 -8.12 13.05
C GLU A 51 15.19 -6.66 12.68
N SER A 52 14.40 -6.42 11.60
CA SER A 52 13.81 -5.12 11.33
C SER A 52 12.36 -5.16 11.82
N TYR A 53 11.89 -4.10 12.43
CA TYR A 53 10.49 -3.99 12.84
C TYR A 53 9.94 -2.61 12.55
N GLY A 54 8.65 -2.57 12.33
CA GLY A 54 7.99 -1.33 11.94
C GLY A 54 6.58 -1.57 11.43
N ARG A 55 6.12 -0.64 10.60
CA ARG A 55 4.77 -0.67 10.07
C ARG A 55 4.77 -0.20 8.62
N LEU A 56 3.98 -0.89 7.80
CA LEU A 56 3.73 -0.50 6.42
C LEU A 56 2.25 -0.23 6.26
N THR A 57 1.90 0.92 5.69
CA THR A 57 0.51 1.27 5.39
C THR A 57 0.35 1.58 3.90
N LEU A 58 -0.80 1.20 3.37
CA LEU A 58 -1.17 1.42 1.98
C LEU A 58 -2.49 2.18 1.97
N SER A 59 -2.50 3.35 1.33
CA SER A 59 -3.68 4.21 1.28
C SER A 59 -4.02 4.51 -0.17
N ALA A 60 -5.30 4.39 -0.51
CA ALA A 60 -5.76 4.57 -1.89
C ALA A 60 -7.24 4.99 -1.90
N PRO A 61 -7.69 5.67 -2.97
CA PRO A 61 -9.11 5.91 -3.14
C PRO A 61 -9.90 4.61 -3.15
N ARG A 62 -11.07 4.62 -2.55
CA ARG A 62 -11.91 3.42 -2.46
C ARG A 62 -12.23 2.83 -3.83
N GLU A 63 -12.42 3.68 -4.85
CA GLU A 63 -12.67 3.20 -6.21
C GLU A 63 -11.52 2.36 -6.75
N LEU A 64 -10.28 2.76 -6.47
CA LEU A 64 -9.12 1.97 -6.86
C LEU A 64 -9.10 0.63 -6.13
N CYS A 65 -9.50 0.60 -4.86
CA CYS A 65 -9.58 -0.66 -4.10
C CYS A 65 -10.58 -1.62 -4.73
N LEU A 66 -11.69 -1.12 -5.27
CA LEU A 66 -12.65 -1.94 -6.00
C LEU A 66 -12.05 -2.49 -7.30
N GLU A 67 -11.28 -1.69 -8.01
CA GLU A 67 -10.59 -2.14 -9.22
C GLU A 67 -9.55 -3.20 -8.90
N ILE A 68 -8.82 -3.05 -7.80
CA ILE A 68 -7.85 -4.06 -7.35
C ILE A 68 -8.58 -5.36 -7.08
N ALA A 69 -9.69 -5.32 -6.34
CA ALA A 69 -10.48 -6.50 -6.05
C ALA A 69 -11.01 -7.18 -7.32
N ALA A 70 -11.53 -6.39 -8.24
CA ALA A 70 -12.05 -6.90 -9.51
C ALA A 70 -10.95 -7.58 -10.32
N ASN A 71 -9.76 -6.99 -10.37
CA ASN A 71 -8.64 -7.55 -11.11
C ASN A 71 -8.14 -8.85 -10.49
N ILE A 72 -8.09 -8.92 -9.16
CA ILE A 72 -7.66 -10.13 -8.46
C ILE A 72 -8.67 -11.26 -8.67
N LEU A 73 -9.98 -10.94 -8.65
CA LEU A 73 -11.05 -11.92 -8.80
C LEU A 73 -11.38 -12.24 -10.26
N GLY A 74 -10.90 -11.43 -11.21
CA GLY A 74 -11.21 -11.62 -12.62
C GLY A 74 -12.65 -11.22 -12.98
N THR A 75 -13.21 -10.24 -12.29
CA THR A 75 -14.57 -9.74 -12.52
C THR A 75 -14.54 -8.25 -12.87
N ASP A 76 -15.70 -7.69 -13.22
CA ASP A 76 -15.84 -6.25 -13.38
C ASP A 76 -16.10 -5.59 -12.02
N PRO A 77 -15.57 -4.37 -11.77
CA PRO A 77 -15.82 -3.68 -10.50
C PRO A 77 -17.30 -3.49 -10.19
N GLU A 78 -18.12 -3.35 -11.22
CA GLU A 78 -19.58 -3.16 -11.11
C GLU A 78 -20.29 -4.39 -10.52
N GLU A 79 -19.67 -5.56 -10.63
CA GLU A 79 -20.21 -6.80 -10.09
C GLU A 79 -19.92 -6.96 -8.60
N LEU A 80 -19.05 -6.11 -8.04
CA LEU A 80 -18.68 -6.16 -6.64
C LEU A 80 -19.63 -5.27 -5.84
N GLU A 81 -20.73 -5.85 -5.36
CA GLU A 81 -21.73 -5.12 -4.57
C GLU A 81 -21.30 -4.93 -3.13
N ASP A 82 -20.34 -5.71 -2.68
CA ASP A 82 -19.94 -5.75 -1.29
C ASP A 82 -18.61 -5.00 -1.07
N GLY A 83 -18.67 -3.94 -0.25
CA GLY A 83 -17.49 -3.20 0.15
C GLY A 83 -16.42 -4.03 0.86
N LEU A 84 -16.80 -5.19 1.44
CA LEU A 84 -15.87 -6.08 2.11
C LEU A 84 -14.81 -6.65 1.15
N LEU A 85 -15.18 -6.86 -0.12
CA LEU A 85 -14.22 -7.36 -1.11
C LEU A 85 -13.14 -6.34 -1.42
N ALA A 86 -13.48 -5.04 -1.43
CA ALA A 86 -12.50 -3.99 -1.60
C ALA A 86 -11.53 -3.93 -0.42
N GLU A 87 -12.06 -4.08 0.80
CA GLU A 87 -11.25 -4.11 2.02
C GLU A 87 -10.30 -5.30 2.02
N ASP A 88 -10.82 -6.48 1.70
CA ASP A 88 -10.02 -7.70 1.66
C ASP A 88 -8.93 -7.62 0.61
N ALA A 89 -9.22 -7.03 -0.55
CA ALA A 89 -8.24 -6.90 -1.62
C ALA A 89 -7.09 -5.97 -1.21
N LEU A 90 -7.42 -4.84 -0.57
CA LEU A 90 -6.39 -3.90 -0.12
C LEU A 90 -5.50 -4.54 0.95
N ARG A 91 -6.11 -5.24 1.92
CA ARG A 91 -5.36 -5.97 2.95
C ARG A 91 -4.47 -7.04 2.35
N GLU A 92 -5.00 -7.81 1.39
CA GLU A 92 -4.24 -8.88 0.73
C GLU A 92 -3.04 -8.31 -0.04
N LEU A 93 -3.26 -7.26 -0.81
CA LEU A 93 -2.18 -6.62 -1.55
C LEU A 93 -1.08 -6.15 -0.59
N LEU A 94 -1.46 -5.46 0.49
CA LEU A 94 -0.50 -4.98 1.48
C LEU A 94 0.24 -6.13 2.15
N ASN A 95 -0.47 -7.21 2.50
CA ASN A 95 0.13 -8.36 3.17
C ASN A 95 1.19 -9.02 2.28
N VAL A 96 0.88 -9.20 1.00
CA VAL A 96 1.82 -9.78 0.03
C VAL A 96 3.03 -8.85 -0.16
N VAL A 97 2.80 -7.55 -0.32
CA VAL A 97 3.88 -6.57 -0.46
C VAL A 97 4.79 -6.61 0.77
N THR A 98 4.21 -6.57 1.97
CA THR A 98 5.00 -6.57 3.21
C THR A 98 5.80 -7.84 3.36
N GLY A 99 5.21 -9.00 3.00
CA GLY A 99 5.89 -10.29 3.05
C GLY A 99 7.12 -10.36 2.14
N HIS A 100 7.17 -9.52 1.12
CA HIS A 100 8.36 -9.41 0.24
C HIS A 100 9.29 -8.28 0.67
N VAL A 101 8.75 -7.20 1.24
CA VAL A 101 9.54 -6.04 1.67
C VAL A 101 10.43 -6.42 2.87
N VAL A 102 9.91 -7.12 3.87
CA VAL A 102 10.66 -7.39 5.11
C VAL A 102 11.94 -8.19 4.84
N PRO A 103 11.90 -9.29 4.04
CA PRO A 103 13.16 -9.96 3.68
C PRO A 103 14.16 -9.06 2.96
N GLY A 104 13.67 -8.11 2.16
CA GLY A 104 14.53 -7.14 1.50
C GLY A 104 15.20 -6.18 2.47
N LEU A 105 14.55 -5.87 3.60
CA LEU A 105 15.09 -4.97 4.61
C LEU A 105 16.09 -5.65 5.55
N GLN A 106 15.82 -6.87 5.95
CA GLN A 106 16.61 -7.53 7.01
C GLN A 106 17.43 -8.73 6.54
N GLY A 107 17.14 -9.28 5.35
CA GLY A 107 17.80 -10.47 4.83
C GLY A 107 16.82 -11.64 4.73
N GLU A 108 17.00 -12.47 3.70
CA GLU A 108 16.08 -13.57 3.40
C GLU A 108 16.09 -14.67 4.44
N ASP A 109 17.21 -14.84 5.14
CA ASP A 109 17.36 -15.90 6.13
C ASP A 109 16.86 -15.51 7.52
N GLU A 110 16.46 -14.24 7.71
CA GLU A 110 16.01 -13.77 9.01
C GLU A 110 14.51 -13.96 9.15
N ALA A 111 14.11 -14.53 10.28
CA ALA A 111 12.69 -14.75 10.59
C ALA A 111 11.97 -13.44 10.89
N PHE A 112 10.69 -13.40 10.58
CA PHE A 112 9.84 -12.26 10.90
C PHE A 112 8.38 -12.71 11.03
N GLU A 113 7.59 -11.87 11.67
CA GLU A 113 6.15 -12.08 11.83
C GLU A 113 5.40 -10.84 11.36
N LEU A 114 4.23 -11.05 10.78
CA LEU A 114 3.33 -9.99 10.37
C LEU A 114 2.07 -10.02 11.22
N SER A 115 1.58 -8.85 11.61
CA SER A 115 0.27 -8.75 12.25
C SER A 115 -0.82 -9.05 11.22
N VAL A 116 -2.05 -9.28 11.69
CA VAL A 116 -3.20 -9.31 10.81
C VAL A 116 -3.39 -7.89 10.25
N PRO A 117 -3.52 -7.73 8.92
CA PRO A 117 -3.69 -6.39 8.36
C PRO A 117 -4.99 -5.74 8.83
N GLY A 118 -4.87 -4.49 9.30
CA GLY A 118 -6.02 -3.67 9.65
C GLY A 118 -6.54 -2.90 8.45
N TYR A 119 -7.72 -2.33 8.60
CA TYR A 119 -8.35 -1.52 7.55
C TYR A 119 -9.20 -0.44 8.20
N HIS A 120 -9.18 0.76 7.61
CA HIS A 120 -10.12 1.81 7.99
C HIS A 120 -10.32 2.79 6.83
N GLU A 121 -11.44 3.50 6.87
CA GLU A 121 -11.69 4.58 5.91
C GLU A 121 -10.96 5.84 6.37
N MET A 122 -10.55 6.66 5.41
CA MET A 122 -9.81 7.89 5.65
C MET A 122 -10.59 9.09 5.15
N GLU A 123 -10.45 10.19 5.86
CA GLU A 123 -10.97 11.48 5.44
C GLU A 123 -9.88 12.26 4.72
N THR A 124 -10.28 13.33 4.03
CA THR A 124 -9.36 14.20 3.30
C THR A 124 -8.23 14.73 4.18
N ALA A 125 -8.53 15.06 5.44
CA ALA A 125 -7.53 15.54 6.38
C ALA A 125 -6.45 14.48 6.67
N ASP A 126 -6.85 13.20 6.72
CA ASP A 126 -5.92 12.11 6.97
C ASP A 126 -4.97 11.93 5.78
N VAL A 127 -5.49 12.05 4.57
CA VAL A 127 -4.68 11.98 3.35
C VAL A 127 -3.68 13.15 3.32
N ALA A 128 -4.15 14.35 3.65
CA ALA A 128 -3.29 15.53 3.70
C ALA A 128 -2.15 15.35 4.71
N ALA A 129 -2.44 14.75 5.88
CA ALA A 129 -1.42 14.47 6.89
C ALA A 129 -0.37 13.49 6.37
N LEU A 130 -0.78 12.44 5.65
CA LEU A 130 0.17 11.49 5.04
C LEU A 130 1.07 12.16 4.01
N LEU A 131 0.55 13.11 3.25
CA LEU A 131 1.35 13.83 2.25
C LEU A 131 2.40 14.73 2.89
N GLN A 132 2.27 15.03 4.19
CA GLN A 132 3.29 15.78 4.93
C GLN A 132 4.32 14.86 5.61
N ASP A 133 4.04 13.56 5.68
CA ASP A 133 4.93 12.59 6.32
C ASP A 133 6.10 12.27 5.38
N PRO A 134 7.36 12.49 5.81
CA PRO A 134 8.52 12.19 4.97
C PRO A 134 8.68 10.68 4.68
N ASN A 135 8.01 9.83 5.45
CA ASN A 135 8.06 8.38 5.26
C ASN A 135 7.04 7.88 4.23
N THR A 136 6.27 8.78 3.64
CA THR A 136 5.26 8.44 2.65
C THR A 136 5.84 8.54 1.24
N ILE A 137 5.62 7.49 0.46
CA ILE A 137 5.98 7.43 -0.96
C ILE A 137 4.70 7.51 -1.77
N CYS A 138 4.70 8.34 -2.81
CA CYS A 138 3.54 8.57 -3.65
C CYS A 138 3.69 7.88 -4.99
N TYR A 139 2.61 7.25 -5.44
CA TYR A 139 2.55 6.54 -6.73
C TYR A 139 1.29 6.90 -7.47
N GLU A 140 1.30 6.64 -8.77
CA GLU A 140 0.10 6.50 -9.58
C GLU A 140 0.04 5.06 -10.07
N LEU A 141 -1.11 4.41 -9.87
CA LEU A 141 -1.42 3.09 -10.43
C LEU A 141 -2.63 3.27 -11.34
N ASP A 142 -2.48 3.00 -12.64
CA ASP A 142 -3.56 3.16 -13.62
C ASP A 142 -4.24 4.52 -13.47
N ASP A 143 -3.45 5.58 -13.37
CA ASP A 143 -3.86 6.98 -13.23
C ASP A 143 -4.52 7.34 -11.88
N SER A 144 -4.49 6.45 -10.90
CA SER A 144 -5.02 6.73 -9.56
C SER A 144 -3.90 6.92 -8.55
N PRO A 145 -4.04 7.87 -7.62
CA PRO A 145 -3.01 8.10 -6.62
C PRO A 145 -3.00 7.00 -5.56
N VAL A 146 -1.81 6.64 -5.10
CA VAL A 146 -1.62 5.66 -4.03
C VAL A 146 -0.50 6.13 -3.13
N LEU A 147 -0.67 5.99 -1.82
CA LEU A 147 0.33 6.36 -0.83
C LEU A 147 0.78 5.14 -0.06
N LEU A 148 2.08 4.97 0.06
CA LEU A 148 2.68 3.90 0.85
C LEU A 148 3.58 4.53 1.90
N THR A 149 3.38 4.18 3.17
CA THR A 149 4.15 4.74 4.26
C THR A 149 4.89 3.63 4.98
N LEU A 150 6.21 3.75 5.02
CA LEU A 150 7.08 2.82 5.74
C LEU A 150 7.64 3.50 6.98
N GLN A 151 7.25 3.00 8.14
CA GLN A 151 7.81 3.44 9.42
C GLN A 151 8.71 2.34 9.96
N LEU A 152 9.99 2.65 10.08
CA LEU A 152 10.96 1.73 10.66
C LEU A 152 11.24 2.18 12.08
N ASP A 153 11.05 1.26 13.03
CA ASP A 153 11.36 1.47 14.42
C ASP A 153 12.76 0.88 14.68
N THR A 154 13.69 1.72 15.07
CA THR A 154 15.06 1.30 15.32
C THR A 154 15.41 1.42 16.78
#